data_4b78c93fa65c11de416475be92c19770
#
_entry.id   4b78c93fa65c11de416475be92c19770
#
_cell.length_a   1.000
_cell.length_b   1.000
_cell.length_c   1.000
_cell.angle_alpha   90.00
_cell.angle_beta   90.00
_cell.angle_gamma   90.00
#
_symmetry.space_group_name_H-M   'P 1'
#
loop_
_entity.id
_entity.type
_entity.pdbx_description
1 polymer ?
#
loop_
_entity_poly.entity_id
_entity_poly.type
_entity_poly.pdbx_seq_one_letter_code
_entity_poly.pdbx_strand_id
1 'polypeptide(L)'
;MRFAHLSFDGLLSFGAPAVGEIRPTDIFPACSMITGLLANALGYEHTERGLIQKLQSAIRMGTRIDHPGSRIIDFQTFFIEKEVVLWRSAAFDGKKDTSYTGTILRYKHYLADSAIHTVVGFASEQDESLPSVEEIAQALTYPFRVLFIGRYCCIPYAPLYRGIIEADSVYAALEQIISGRGNGPFIAEWPVVSSAPEKKGELMIERQDLRDWTNDVHSGSRLVWRGAIQGVNA
;
A
#
# COMPACT_ATOMS: atom_id res chain seq x y z
N MET A 1 -6.83 21.18 -1.97
CA MET A 1 -5.86 20.25 -1.35
C MET A 1 -4.86 19.82 -2.42
N ARG A 2 -3.65 19.46 -2.03
CA ARG A 2 -2.60 18.98 -2.95
C ARG A 2 -2.33 17.50 -2.69
N PHE A 3 -2.10 16.74 -3.75
CA PHE A 3 -1.90 15.30 -3.68
C PHE A 3 -0.69 14.90 -4.52
N ALA A 4 0.21 14.11 -3.94
CA ALA A 4 1.23 13.41 -4.70
C ALA A 4 0.59 12.24 -5.46
N HIS A 5 0.76 12.20 -6.78
CA HIS A 5 0.30 11.11 -7.63
C HIS A 5 1.38 10.07 -7.80
N LEU A 6 1.06 8.83 -7.44
CA LEU A 6 1.90 7.65 -7.59
C LEU A 6 1.29 6.70 -8.64
N SER A 7 2.15 6.10 -9.45
CA SER A 7 1.77 5.04 -10.40
C SER A 7 2.53 3.76 -10.09
N PHE A 8 1.80 2.68 -9.95
CA PHE A 8 2.34 1.35 -9.70
C PHE A 8 2.18 0.49 -10.94
N ASP A 9 3.30 0.22 -11.57
CA ASP A 9 3.39 -0.56 -12.80
C ASP A 9 4.38 -1.72 -12.62
N GLY A 10 4.17 -2.83 -13.35
CA GLY A 10 5.07 -3.97 -13.35
C GLY A 10 4.66 -5.09 -12.40
N LEU A 11 5.62 -5.65 -11.68
CA LEU A 11 5.39 -6.71 -10.69
C LEU A 11 5.09 -6.10 -9.32
N LEU A 12 3.90 -6.36 -8.79
CA LEU A 12 3.39 -5.76 -7.58
C LEU A 12 3.00 -6.81 -6.54
N SER A 13 3.09 -6.47 -5.27
CA SER A 13 2.48 -7.27 -4.19
C SER A 13 2.11 -6.39 -3.01
N PHE A 14 0.86 -5.97 -2.96
CA PHE A 14 0.37 -5.08 -1.90
C PHE A 14 0.15 -5.76 -0.54
N GLY A 15 0.27 -7.10 -0.50
CA GLY A 15 -0.06 -7.87 0.68
C GLY A 15 -1.57 -8.03 0.87
N ALA A 16 -1.93 -8.99 1.70
CA ALA A 16 -3.28 -9.24 2.21
C ALA A 16 -3.13 -10.15 3.44
N PRO A 17 -4.18 -10.35 4.24
CA PRO A 17 -4.13 -11.28 5.36
C PRO A 17 -3.64 -12.65 4.92
N ALA A 18 -2.59 -13.16 5.59
CA ALA A 18 -1.92 -14.39 5.21
C ALA A 18 -2.35 -15.53 6.14
N VAL A 19 -2.70 -16.67 5.55
CA VAL A 19 -3.07 -17.87 6.30
C VAL A 19 -2.17 -19.03 5.87
N GLY A 20 -1.52 -19.65 6.84
CA GLY A 20 -0.65 -20.82 6.59
C GLY A 20 0.48 -20.51 5.62
N GLU A 21 0.53 -21.21 4.52
CA GLU A 21 1.61 -21.16 3.52
C GLU A 21 1.36 -20.12 2.42
N ILE A 22 0.13 -19.60 2.33
CA ILE A 22 -0.28 -18.68 1.28
C ILE A 22 0.07 -17.24 1.69
N ARG A 23 0.69 -16.52 0.77
CA ARG A 23 1.02 -15.10 0.89
C ARG A 23 0.29 -14.34 -0.23
N PRO A 24 -0.99 -14.00 -0.01
CA PRO A 24 -1.81 -13.37 -1.04
C PRO A 24 -1.38 -11.92 -1.31
N THR A 25 -1.94 -11.34 -2.36
CA THR A 25 -1.92 -9.90 -2.64
C THR A 25 -3.33 -9.39 -2.86
N ASP A 26 -3.61 -8.21 -2.37
CA ASP A 26 -4.82 -7.45 -2.74
C ASP A 26 -4.55 -6.72 -4.08
N ILE A 27 -5.63 -6.24 -4.71
CA ILE A 27 -5.56 -5.38 -5.90
C ILE A 27 -5.42 -3.89 -5.55
N PHE A 28 -5.82 -3.49 -4.34
CA PHE A 28 -5.64 -2.15 -3.82
C PHE A 28 -4.48 -2.11 -2.81
N PRO A 29 -3.60 -1.10 -2.86
CA PRO A 29 -2.55 -0.94 -1.87
C PRO A 29 -3.13 -0.63 -0.49
N ALA A 30 -2.58 -1.29 0.53
CA ALA A 30 -2.92 -0.99 1.91
C ALA A 30 -2.40 0.39 2.33
N CYS A 31 -3.11 1.09 3.20
CA CYS A 31 -2.63 2.36 3.76
C CYS A 31 -1.28 2.18 4.47
N SER A 32 -1.12 1.09 5.22
CA SER A 32 0.16 0.74 5.86
C SER A 32 1.29 0.51 4.87
N MET A 33 1.02 -0.04 3.69
CA MET A 33 2.03 -0.22 2.63
C MET A 33 2.46 1.13 2.07
N ILE A 34 1.51 2.02 1.76
CA ILE A 34 1.81 3.39 1.30
C ILE A 34 2.59 4.15 2.38
N THR A 35 2.18 4.06 3.64
CA THR A 35 2.89 4.68 4.76
C THR A 35 4.34 4.19 4.84
N GLY A 36 4.56 2.88 4.77
CA GLY A 36 5.90 2.30 4.78
C GLY A 36 6.74 2.70 3.58
N LEU A 37 6.15 2.80 2.39
CA LEU A 37 6.81 3.28 1.18
C LEU A 37 7.29 4.74 1.34
N LEU A 38 6.42 5.61 1.84
CA LEU A 38 6.74 7.03 2.08
C LEU A 38 7.79 7.19 3.18
N ALA A 39 7.65 6.48 4.30
CA ALA A 39 8.62 6.47 5.39
C ALA A 39 10.01 6.01 4.91
N ASN A 40 10.05 4.98 4.04
CA ASN A 40 11.29 4.50 3.43
C ASN A 40 11.91 5.55 2.49
N ALA A 41 11.09 6.22 1.68
CA ALA A 41 11.53 7.31 0.80
C ALA A 41 12.10 8.50 1.59
N LEU A 42 11.42 8.90 2.68
CA LEU A 42 11.80 9.99 3.57
C LEU A 42 13.03 9.67 4.45
N GLY A 43 13.43 8.40 4.54
CA GLY A 43 14.57 7.99 5.35
C GLY A 43 14.24 7.72 6.83
N TYR A 44 12.96 7.61 7.19
CA TYR A 44 12.57 7.29 8.57
C TYR A 44 13.13 5.93 9.00
N GLU A 45 13.69 5.88 10.19
CA GLU A 45 14.20 4.63 10.76
C GLU A 45 13.04 3.81 11.35
N HIS A 46 13.19 2.48 11.34
CA HIS A 46 12.19 1.58 11.91
C HIS A 46 11.96 1.84 13.42
N THR A 47 12.92 2.44 14.09
CA THR A 47 12.85 2.85 15.50
C THR A 47 12.00 4.09 15.72
N GLU A 48 11.78 4.91 14.69
CA GLU A 48 10.97 6.13 14.74
C GLU A 48 9.47 5.83 14.59
N ARG A 49 9.00 4.84 15.32
CA ARG A 49 7.64 4.27 15.23
C ARG A 49 6.55 5.32 15.41
N GLY A 50 6.78 6.28 16.30
CA GLY A 50 5.83 7.38 16.54
C GLY A 50 5.65 8.29 15.33
N LEU A 51 6.72 8.60 14.60
CA LEU A 51 6.66 9.39 13.36
C LEU A 51 5.91 8.64 12.26
N ILE A 52 6.21 7.34 12.09
CA ILE A 52 5.54 6.51 11.08
C ILE A 52 4.06 6.36 11.41
N GLN A 53 3.71 6.17 12.70
CA GLN A 53 2.32 6.11 13.15
C GLN A 53 1.58 7.43 12.87
N LYS A 54 2.24 8.56 13.14
CA LYS A 54 1.70 9.89 12.88
C LYS A 54 1.48 10.12 11.39
N LEU A 55 2.45 9.74 10.57
CA LEU A 55 2.35 9.80 9.11
C LEU A 55 1.13 9.01 8.63
N GLN A 56 0.95 7.75 9.08
CA GLN A 56 -0.20 6.93 8.70
C GLN A 56 -1.54 7.58 9.06
N SER A 57 -1.63 8.15 10.26
CA SER A 57 -2.88 8.76 10.75
C SER A 57 -3.28 10.01 9.96
N ALA A 58 -2.29 10.72 9.41
CA ALA A 58 -2.50 11.95 8.66
C ALA A 58 -2.81 11.72 7.17
N ILE A 59 -2.41 10.58 6.62
CA ILE A 59 -2.58 10.26 5.19
C ILE A 59 -4.06 10.26 4.80
N ARG A 60 -4.35 10.97 3.71
CA ARG A 60 -5.57 10.85 2.92
C ARG A 60 -5.19 10.31 1.56
N MET A 61 -5.67 9.11 1.26
CA MET A 61 -5.33 8.44 0.00
C MET A 61 -6.54 7.87 -0.69
N GLY A 62 -6.47 7.82 -2.00
CA GLY A 62 -7.38 7.06 -2.85
C GLY A 62 -6.60 6.36 -3.95
N THR A 63 -7.19 5.30 -4.48
CA THR A 63 -6.57 4.48 -5.51
C THR A 63 -7.55 4.20 -6.62
N ARG A 64 -7.07 4.29 -7.87
CA ARG A 64 -7.79 3.93 -9.09
C ARG A 64 -7.01 2.84 -9.82
N ILE A 65 -7.73 1.83 -10.29
CA ILE A 65 -7.18 0.70 -11.06
C ILE A 65 -7.58 0.91 -12.51
N ASP A 66 -6.62 1.27 -13.35
CA ASP A 66 -6.82 1.42 -14.79
C ASP A 66 -6.71 0.07 -15.49
N HIS A 67 -5.81 -0.77 -15.02
CA HIS A 67 -5.66 -2.16 -15.46
C HIS A 67 -5.30 -3.05 -14.27
N PRO A 68 -6.11 -4.06 -13.94
CA PRO A 68 -5.87 -4.91 -12.77
C PRO A 68 -4.68 -5.86 -12.93
N GLY A 69 -4.24 -6.09 -14.17
CA GLY A 69 -3.17 -7.04 -14.48
C GLY A 69 -3.58 -8.49 -14.34
N SER A 70 -2.58 -9.34 -14.28
CA SER A 70 -2.71 -10.79 -14.11
C SER A 70 -2.12 -11.25 -12.79
N ARG A 71 -2.79 -12.18 -12.11
CA ARG A 71 -2.25 -12.79 -10.89
C ARG A 71 -1.24 -13.86 -11.23
N ILE A 72 -0.05 -13.75 -10.64
CA ILE A 72 1.01 -14.75 -10.71
C ILE A 72 1.17 -15.39 -9.34
N ILE A 73 1.38 -16.71 -9.31
CA ILE A 73 1.68 -17.47 -8.10
C ILE A 73 3.10 -18.01 -8.24
N ASP A 74 3.97 -17.57 -7.33
CA ASP A 74 5.32 -18.08 -7.18
C ASP A 74 5.34 -19.16 -6.09
N PHE A 75 5.71 -20.37 -6.47
CA PHE A 75 5.82 -21.49 -5.56
C PHE A 75 7.26 -21.67 -5.12
N GLN A 76 7.50 -21.60 -3.82
CA GLN A 76 8.83 -21.72 -3.23
C GLN A 76 8.86 -22.85 -2.22
N THR A 77 9.95 -23.61 -2.22
CA THR A 77 10.24 -24.65 -1.27
C THR A 77 11.54 -24.37 -0.51
N PHE A 78 11.56 -24.63 0.77
CA PHE A 78 12.76 -24.59 1.60
C PHE A 78 12.89 -25.91 2.31
N PHE A 79 14.01 -26.59 2.12
CA PHE A 79 14.31 -27.79 2.87
C PHE A 79 15.19 -27.42 4.08
N ILE A 80 14.78 -27.87 5.27
CA ILE A 80 15.51 -27.65 6.50
C ILE A 80 16.16 -28.98 6.89
N GLU A 81 17.48 -29.05 6.76
CA GLU A 81 18.26 -30.29 7.01
C GLU A 81 18.60 -30.53 8.47
N LYS A 82 18.66 -29.49 9.28
CA LYS A 82 19.07 -29.59 10.70
C LYS A 82 18.10 -28.82 11.58
N GLU A 83 18.09 -29.22 12.87
CA GLU A 83 17.31 -28.60 13.92
C GLU A 83 17.42 -27.07 13.92
N VAL A 84 16.50 -26.41 13.23
CA VAL A 84 16.32 -24.97 13.30
C VAL A 84 15.18 -24.73 14.27
N VAL A 85 15.45 -23.93 15.30
CA VAL A 85 14.41 -23.43 16.20
C VAL A 85 13.52 -22.49 15.38
N LEU A 86 12.42 -23.01 14.87
CA LEU A 86 11.40 -22.17 14.24
C LEU A 86 10.60 -21.52 15.37
N TRP A 87 10.62 -20.18 15.39
CA TRP A 87 9.61 -19.45 16.13
C TRP A 87 8.27 -19.63 15.40
N ARG A 88 7.51 -20.61 15.79
CA ARG A 88 6.09 -20.61 15.50
C ARG A 88 5.52 -19.41 16.26
N SER A 89 4.78 -18.56 15.56
CA SER A 89 3.93 -17.57 16.19
C SER A 89 3.25 -18.23 17.38
N ALA A 90 3.54 -17.73 18.57
CA ALA A 90 3.25 -18.28 19.86
C ALA A 90 2.06 -19.25 19.87
N ALA A 91 2.33 -20.54 19.88
CA ALA A 91 1.41 -21.43 20.55
C ALA A 91 1.32 -20.93 22.00
N PHE A 92 0.14 -20.75 22.50
CA PHE A 92 -0.20 -20.15 23.79
C PHE A 92 0.39 -20.92 25.00
N ASP A 93 1.12 -21.99 24.75
CA ASP A 93 1.69 -22.90 25.76
C ASP A 93 3.18 -22.70 26.06
N GLY A 94 3.81 -21.73 25.39
CA GLY A 94 5.23 -21.39 25.64
C GLY A 94 6.23 -22.50 25.36
N LYS A 95 5.84 -23.63 24.76
CA LYS A 95 6.74 -24.73 24.42
C LYS A 95 7.51 -24.39 23.14
N LYS A 96 8.82 -24.40 23.22
CA LYS A 96 9.71 -24.37 22.06
C LYS A 96 9.57 -25.73 21.35
N ASP A 97 9.03 -25.70 20.12
CA ASP A 97 9.12 -26.86 19.24
C ASP A 97 10.54 -26.91 18.69
N THR A 98 11.35 -27.84 19.23
CA THR A 98 12.81 -27.77 19.16
C THR A 98 13.42 -28.48 17.95
N SER A 99 12.62 -29.12 17.10
CA SER A 99 13.16 -29.74 15.89
C SER A 99 12.13 -29.85 14.78
N TYR A 100 12.29 -29.06 13.75
CA TYR A 100 11.59 -29.27 12.49
C TYR A 100 12.61 -29.62 11.41
N THR A 101 12.53 -30.84 10.88
CA THR A 101 13.19 -31.24 9.63
C THR A 101 12.12 -31.46 8.59
N GLY A 102 12.26 -30.89 7.42
CA GLY A 102 11.30 -31.08 6.35
C GLY A 102 11.22 -29.90 5.36
N THR A 103 10.28 -30.00 4.45
CA THR A 103 10.07 -28.99 3.42
C THR A 103 9.02 -27.99 3.86
N ILE A 104 9.38 -26.71 3.87
CA ILE A 104 8.45 -25.60 4.03
C ILE A 104 8.01 -25.13 2.66
N LEU A 105 6.71 -25.03 2.45
CA LEU A 105 6.11 -24.54 1.22
C LEU A 105 5.67 -23.09 1.38
N ARG A 106 5.76 -22.30 0.32
CA ARG A 106 5.24 -20.93 0.26
C ARG A 106 4.64 -20.64 -1.12
N TYR A 107 3.42 -20.16 -1.13
CA TYR A 107 2.73 -19.66 -2.32
C TYR A 107 2.64 -18.15 -2.24
N LYS A 108 3.45 -17.43 -3.00
CA LYS A 108 3.49 -15.99 -3.02
C LYS A 108 2.73 -15.47 -4.23
N HIS A 109 1.68 -14.69 -3.99
CA HIS A 109 0.90 -14.09 -5.07
C HIS A 109 1.44 -12.71 -5.41
N TYR A 110 1.45 -12.41 -6.70
CA TYR A 110 1.84 -11.13 -7.28
C TYR A 110 0.79 -10.69 -8.29
N LEU A 111 0.78 -9.40 -8.60
CA LEU A 111 0.10 -8.84 -9.76
C LEU A 111 1.17 -8.46 -10.77
N ALA A 112 0.97 -8.81 -12.03
CA ALA A 112 1.84 -8.47 -13.14
C ALA A 112 1.06 -7.72 -14.21
N ASP A 113 1.74 -6.79 -14.87
CA ASP A 113 1.15 -5.95 -15.92
C ASP A 113 -0.05 -5.11 -15.44
N SER A 114 -0.05 -4.73 -14.17
CA SER A 114 -1.07 -3.83 -13.62
C SER A 114 -0.74 -2.37 -13.94
N ALA A 115 -1.78 -1.53 -14.00
CA ALA A 115 -1.67 -0.07 -14.00
C ALA A 115 -2.58 0.48 -12.90
N ILE A 116 -1.97 0.88 -11.81
CA ILE A 116 -2.67 1.28 -10.58
C ILE A 116 -2.14 2.66 -10.16
N HIS A 117 -3.05 3.58 -9.94
CA HIS A 117 -2.75 4.95 -9.57
C HIS A 117 -3.23 5.24 -8.16
N THR A 118 -2.39 5.86 -7.35
CA THR A 118 -2.74 6.29 -6.00
C THR A 118 -2.43 7.77 -5.84
N VAL A 119 -3.35 8.51 -5.27
CA VAL A 119 -3.13 9.89 -4.84
C VAL A 119 -2.99 9.93 -3.33
N VAL A 120 -2.02 10.68 -2.84
CA VAL A 120 -1.71 10.81 -1.42
C VAL A 120 -1.58 12.27 -1.04
N GLY A 121 -2.35 12.71 -0.06
CA GLY A 121 -2.28 14.02 0.55
C GLY A 121 -2.47 13.91 2.07
N PHE A 122 -2.65 15.03 2.74
CA PHE A 122 -2.80 15.09 4.19
C PHE A 122 -4.11 15.74 4.61
N ALA A 123 -4.62 15.35 5.78
CA ALA A 123 -5.82 15.92 6.36
C ALA A 123 -5.65 17.40 6.74
N SER A 124 -4.44 17.80 7.10
CA SER A 124 -4.05 19.16 7.42
C SER A 124 -2.65 19.44 6.87
N GLU A 125 -2.51 20.49 6.09
CA GLU A 125 -1.23 20.97 5.58
C GLU A 125 -0.46 21.83 6.62
N GLN A 126 -1.04 22.04 7.80
CA GLN A 126 -0.50 22.96 8.82
C GLN A 126 0.25 22.25 9.95
N ASP A 127 0.41 20.93 9.91
CA ASP A 127 1.17 20.20 10.94
C ASP A 127 2.65 20.14 10.55
N GLU A 128 3.46 21.04 11.08
CA GLU A 128 4.91 21.14 10.83
C GLU A 128 5.72 19.86 11.15
N SER A 129 5.12 18.93 11.88
CA SER A 129 5.76 17.64 12.20
C SER A 129 5.50 16.56 11.16
N LEU A 130 4.70 16.85 10.13
CA LEU A 130 4.43 16.00 8.98
C LEU A 130 5.17 16.55 7.76
N PRO A 131 5.60 15.68 6.84
CA PRO A 131 6.17 16.15 5.58
C PRO A 131 5.09 16.84 4.75
N SER A 132 5.48 17.90 4.05
CA SER A 132 4.65 18.50 3.00
C SER A 132 4.50 17.56 1.81
N VAL A 133 3.54 17.83 0.94
CA VAL A 133 3.37 17.05 -0.31
C VAL A 133 4.58 17.22 -1.22
N GLU A 134 5.25 18.38 -1.17
CA GLU A 134 6.50 18.66 -1.90
C GLU A 134 7.66 17.83 -1.39
N GLU A 135 7.82 17.71 -0.08
CA GLU A 135 8.86 16.86 0.51
C GLU A 135 8.64 15.38 0.17
N ILE A 136 7.38 14.93 0.15
CA ILE A 136 7.03 13.60 -0.35
C ILE A 136 7.40 13.46 -1.83
N ALA A 137 7.06 14.43 -2.67
CA ALA A 137 7.38 14.42 -4.10
C ALA A 137 8.91 14.36 -4.32
N GLN A 138 9.65 15.13 -3.56
CA GLN A 138 11.11 15.11 -3.59
C GLN A 138 11.67 13.76 -3.11
N ALA A 139 11.15 13.23 -1.99
CA ALA A 139 11.59 11.95 -1.45
C ALA A 139 11.27 10.78 -2.39
N LEU A 140 10.14 10.80 -3.09
CA LEU A 140 9.80 9.78 -4.09
C LEU A 140 10.63 9.88 -5.37
N THR A 141 11.14 11.08 -5.70
CA THR A 141 12.01 11.33 -6.85
C THR A 141 13.46 10.94 -6.54
N TYR A 142 13.93 11.27 -5.33
CA TYR A 142 15.26 10.98 -4.82
C TYR A 142 15.16 10.27 -3.47
N PRO A 143 14.76 9.00 -3.46
CA PRO A 143 14.48 8.29 -2.22
C PRO A 143 15.75 8.01 -1.41
N PHE A 144 15.63 8.16 -0.10
CA PHE A 144 16.72 7.86 0.83
C PHE A 144 17.18 6.39 0.75
N ARG A 145 16.22 5.47 0.50
CA ARG A 145 16.47 4.04 0.29
C ARG A 145 15.77 3.55 -0.97
N VAL A 146 16.24 2.43 -1.51
CA VAL A 146 15.59 1.75 -2.65
C VAL A 146 14.13 1.48 -2.33
N LEU A 147 13.24 1.89 -3.24
CA LEU A 147 11.80 1.66 -3.12
C LEU A 147 11.42 0.30 -3.73
N PHE A 148 10.43 -0.32 -3.11
CA PHE A 148 9.82 -1.56 -3.60
C PHE A 148 8.31 -1.55 -3.31
N ILE A 149 7.54 -2.25 -4.13
CA ILE A 149 6.07 -2.21 -4.07
C ILE A 149 5.58 -3.43 -3.27
N GLY A 150 5.57 -3.25 -1.95
CA GLY A 150 5.16 -4.24 -0.96
C GLY A 150 6.22 -5.28 -0.66
N ARG A 151 6.64 -6.10 -1.61
CA ARG A 151 7.75 -7.06 -1.41
C ARG A 151 9.05 -6.56 -2.01
N TYR A 152 10.16 -6.88 -1.37
CA TYR A 152 11.50 -6.45 -1.77
C TYR A 152 11.85 -6.78 -3.23
N CYS A 153 11.34 -7.87 -3.78
CA CYS A 153 11.55 -8.23 -5.19
C CYS A 153 10.69 -7.44 -6.19
N CYS A 154 9.70 -6.67 -5.71
CA CYS A 154 8.82 -5.86 -6.55
C CYS A 154 9.43 -4.46 -6.73
N ILE A 155 10.49 -4.38 -7.52
CA ILE A 155 11.15 -3.11 -7.84
C ILE A 155 10.29 -2.36 -8.85
N PRO A 156 10.05 -1.04 -8.67
CA PRO A 156 9.33 -0.23 -9.64
C PRO A 156 9.98 -0.30 -11.02
N TYR A 157 9.18 -0.56 -12.04
CA TYR A 157 9.60 -0.56 -13.43
C TYR A 157 9.88 0.86 -13.96
N ALA A 158 9.14 1.84 -13.45
CA ALA A 158 9.24 3.24 -13.80
C ALA A 158 9.18 4.09 -12.52
N PRO A 159 9.55 5.39 -12.59
CA PRO A 159 9.41 6.29 -11.43
C PRO A 159 7.99 6.22 -10.85
N LEU A 160 7.90 6.03 -9.53
CA LEU A 160 6.60 5.93 -8.85
C LEU A 160 5.87 7.28 -8.85
N TYR A 161 6.59 8.36 -8.65
CA TYR A 161 6.03 9.71 -8.62
C TYR A 161 5.73 10.23 -10.02
N ARG A 162 4.53 10.77 -10.22
CA ARG A 162 4.04 11.28 -11.52
C ARG A 162 3.73 12.77 -11.52
N GLY A 163 3.66 13.40 -10.37
CA GLY A 163 3.36 14.82 -10.25
C GLY A 163 2.49 15.16 -9.05
N ILE A 164 2.17 16.43 -8.89
CA ILE A 164 1.21 16.92 -7.89
C ILE A 164 -0.10 17.22 -8.61
N ILE A 165 -1.21 16.81 -8.01
CA ILE A 165 -2.57 17.11 -8.46
C ILE A 165 -3.22 18.04 -7.43
N GLU A 166 -3.79 19.15 -7.89
CA GLU A 166 -4.60 20.05 -7.06
C GLU A 166 -6.08 19.73 -7.28
N ALA A 167 -6.78 19.41 -6.19
CA ALA A 167 -8.19 19.05 -6.23
C ALA A 167 -8.88 19.34 -4.89
N ASP A 168 -10.20 19.44 -4.90
CA ASP A 168 -10.99 19.72 -3.70
C ASP A 168 -11.14 18.47 -2.82
N SER A 169 -11.00 17.27 -3.40
CA SER A 169 -11.16 15.99 -2.72
C SER A 169 -10.26 14.92 -3.34
N VAL A 170 -10.10 13.80 -2.61
CA VAL A 170 -9.38 12.62 -3.11
C VAL A 170 -10.08 12.06 -4.36
N TYR A 171 -11.41 12.01 -4.36
CA TYR A 171 -12.19 11.57 -5.51
C TYR A 171 -11.90 12.44 -6.73
N ALA A 172 -11.97 13.75 -6.58
CA ALA A 172 -11.70 14.71 -7.68
C ALA A 172 -10.24 14.62 -8.19
N ALA A 173 -9.30 14.31 -7.31
CA ALA A 173 -7.91 14.07 -7.71
C ALA A 173 -7.77 12.81 -8.57
N LEU A 174 -8.48 11.74 -8.24
CA LEU A 174 -8.47 10.49 -9.02
C LEU A 174 -9.11 10.68 -10.41
N GLU A 175 -10.15 11.54 -10.54
CA GLU A 175 -10.77 11.86 -11.82
C GLU A 175 -9.81 12.57 -12.78
N GLN A 176 -8.91 13.41 -12.27
CA GLN A 176 -7.95 14.17 -13.07
C GLN A 176 -6.80 13.32 -13.65
N ILE A 177 -6.62 12.09 -13.18
CA ILE A 177 -5.53 11.24 -13.68
C ILE A 177 -5.80 10.88 -15.14
N ILE A 178 -4.82 11.16 -16.00
CA ILE A 178 -4.86 10.74 -17.39
C ILE A 178 -4.55 9.25 -17.46
N SER A 179 -5.46 8.48 -18.05
CA SER A 179 -5.26 7.05 -18.22
C SER A 179 -4.38 6.77 -19.43
N GLY A 180 -3.32 6.03 -19.22
CA GLY A 180 -2.51 5.45 -20.28
C GLY A 180 -2.99 4.07 -20.74
N ARG A 181 -3.96 3.46 -20.02
CA ARG A 181 -4.47 2.11 -20.26
C ARG A 181 -5.97 2.02 -19.98
N GLY A 182 -6.75 1.75 -21.01
CA GLY A 182 -8.20 1.61 -20.90
C GLY A 182 -8.95 2.95 -21.05
N ASN A 183 -10.26 2.84 -21.28
CA ASN A 183 -11.14 3.98 -21.57
C ASN A 183 -12.16 4.25 -20.47
N GLY A 184 -11.99 3.63 -19.28
CA GLY A 184 -12.95 3.70 -18.17
C GLY A 184 -14.31 3.04 -18.46
N PRO A 185 -15.23 3.03 -17.50
CA PRO A 185 -15.02 3.47 -16.13
C PRO A 185 -14.02 2.57 -15.39
N PHE A 186 -13.25 3.15 -14.49
CA PHE A 186 -12.25 2.44 -13.67
C PHE A 186 -12.80 2.17 -12.29
N ILE A 187 -12.36 1.07 -11.67
CA ILE A 187 -12.69 0.83 -10.27
C ILE A 187 -11.75 1.62 -9.36
N ALA A 188 -12.30 2.27 -8.35
CA ALA A 188 -11.53 3.08 -7.42
C ALA A 188 -12.01 2.93 -5.97
N GLU A 189 -11.08 3.25 -5.04
CA GLU A 189 -11.36 3.43 -3.62
C GLU A 189 -10.89 4.82 -3.17
N TRP A 190 -11.70 5.49 -2.35
CA TRP A 190 -11.40 6.78 -1.74
C TRP A 190 -11.96 6.87 -0.33
N PRO A 191 -11.44 7.74 0.56
CA PRO A 191 -11.82 7.73 1.96
C PRO A 191 -13.27 8.19 2.18
N VAL A 192 -13.90 7.65 3.23
CA VAL A 192 -15.13 8.21 3.79
C VAL A 192 -14.72 9.33 4.75
N VAL A 193 -15.02 10.57 4.39
CA VAL A 193 -14.71 11.74 5.21
C VAL A 193 -16.00 12.46 5.59
N SER A 194 -16.26 12.59 6.89
CA SER A 194 -17.51 13.20 7.38
C SER A 194 -17.58 14.71 7.18
N SER A 195 -16.42 15.38 7.06
CA SER A 195 -16.30 16.84 7.01
C SER A 195 -15.93 17.41 5.64
N ALA A 196 -15.73 16.56 4.63
CA ALA A 196 -15.33 16.98 3.30
C ALA A 196 -16.39 16.57 2.24
N PRO A 197 -16.50 17.30 1.15
CA PRO A 197 -17.47 17.01 0.07
C PRO A 197 -17.00 15.84 -0.80
N GLU A 198 -16.62 14.73 -0.18
CA GLU A 198 -16.29 13.53 -0.93
C GLU A 198 -17.54 12.93 -1.57
N LYS A 199 -17.44 12.55 -2.84
CA LYS A 199 -18.52 11.87 -3.55
C LYS A 199 -18.77 10.50 -2.90
N LYS A 200 -20.03 10.16 -2.67
CA LYS A 200 -20.41 8.82 -2.23
C LYS A 200 -20.16 7.81 -3.34
N GLY A 201 -19.53 6.70 -2.97
CA GLY A 201 -19.35 5.55 -3.86
C GLY A 201 -20.58 4.64 -3.89
N GLU A 202 -20.47 3.58 -4.68
CA GLU A 202 -21.50 2.56 -4.80
C GLU A 202 -21.57 1.67 -3.55
N LEU A 203 -20.42 1.42 -2.94
CA LEU A 203 -20.27 0.55 -1.78
C LEU A 203 -19.35 1.20 -0.74
N MET A 204 -19.75 1.16 0.52
CA MET A 204 -18.89 1.51 1.65
C MET A 204 -18.26 0.25 2.23
N ILE A 205 -16.96 0.23 2.34
CA ILE A 205 -16.17 -0.92 2.77
C ILE A 205 -15.31 -0.54 3.96
N GLU A 206 -15.25 -1.41 4.94
CA GLU A 206 -14.27 -1.35 6.01
C GLU A 206 -12.99 -2.07 5.57
N ARG A 207 -11.89 -1.31 5.38
CA ARG A 207 -10.58 -1.82 4.99
C ARG A 207 -9.72 -2.04 6.22
N GLN A 208 -9.35 -3.28 6.49
CA GLN A 208 -8.39 -3.64 7.56
C GLN A 208 -6.96 -3.53 7.00
N ASP A 209 -6.51 -2.32 6.73
CA ASP A 209 -5.27 -2.04 6.03
C ASP A 209 -4.32 -1.08 6.77
N LEU A 210 -4.59 -0.87 8.06
CA LEU A 210 -3.73 -0.10 8.94
C LEU A 210 -2.74 -1.00 9.68
N ARG A 211 -1.72 -0.39 10.25
CA ARG A 211 -0.73 -1.04 11.11
C ARG A 211 -0.55 -0.23 12.39
N ASP A 212 -0.49 -0.90 13.50
CA ASP A 212 0.07 -0.34 14.73
C ASP A 212 1.60 -0.45 14.62
N TRP A 213 2.23 0.65 14.26
CA TRP A 213 3.66 0.74 14.09
C TRP A 213 4.42 0.66 15.43
N THR A 214 3.76 1.00 16.54
CA THR A 214 4.36 0.92 17.88
C THR A 214 4.56 -0.52 18.30
N ASN A 215 3.56 -1.36 18.06
CA ASN A 215 3.55 -2.76 18.44
C ASN A 215 3.93 -3.72 17.28
N ASP A 216 4.15 -3.18 16.09
CA ASP A 216 4.58 -3.93 14.90
C ASP A 216 3.56 -4.97 14.41
N VAL A 217 2.27 -4.71 14.62
CA VAL A 217 1.18 -5.60 14.22
C VAL A 217 0.23 -4.94 13.22
N HIS A 218 -0.31 -5.74 12.31
CA HIS A 218 -1.40 -5.27 11.45
C HIS A 218 -2.66 -5.19 12.28
N SER A 219 -3.13 -3.97 12.52
CA SER A 219 -4.28 -3.68 13.36
C SER A 219 -4.90 -2.35 12.97
N GLY A 220 -6.21 -2.32 12.95
CA GLY A 220 -7.00 -1.14 12.64
C GLY A 220 -7.57 -1.14 11.23
N SER A 221 -8.66 -0.40 11.10
CA SER A 221 -9.42 -0.29 9.86
C SER A 221 -9.75 1.16 9.53
N ARG A 222 -10.11 1.40 8.30
CA ARG A 222 -10.66 2.67 7.81
C ARG A 222 -11.83 2.41 6.89
N LEU A 223 -12.78 3.35 6.85
CA LEU A 223 -13.89 3.30 5.92
C LEU A 223 -13.49 3.92 4.58
N VAL A 224 -13.81 3.24 3.50
CA VAL A 224 -13.61 3.71 2.14
C VAL A 224 -14.89 3.55 1.33
N TRP A 225 -15.10 4.47 0.40
CA TRP A 225 -16.01 4.28 -0.70
C TRP A 225 -15.32 3.48 -1.80
N ARG A 226 -16.05 2.58 -2.42
CA ARG A 226 -15.65 1.91 -3.67
C ARG A 226 -16.70 2.18 -4.73
N GLY A 227 -16.28 2.39 -5.94
CA GLY A 227 -17.19 2.60 -7.06
C GLY A 227 -16.45 2.82 -8.36
N ALA A 228 -17.23 3.02 -9.42
CA ALA A 228 -16.71 3.38 -10.73
C ALA A 228 -16.34 4.87 -10.78
N ILE A 229 -15.23 5.17 -11.43
CA ILE A 229 -14.72 6.52 -11.65
C ILE A 229 -14.43 6.73 -13.15
N GLN A 230 -14.79 7.87 -13.68
CA GLN A 230 -14.37 8.27 -15.01
C GLN A 230 -12.98 8.88 -14.93
N GLY A 231 -12.12 8.55 -15.88
CA GLY A 231 -10.82 9.19 -16.01
C GLY A 231 -10.78 10.08 -17.23
N VAL A 232 -9.76 10.93 -17.29
CA VAL A 232 -9.45 11.71 -18.49
C VAL A 232 -8.77 10.75 -19.47
N ASN A 233 -9.30 10.68 -20.69
CA ASN A 233 -8.64 9.94 -21.77
C ASN A 233 -7.44 10.75 -22.29
N ALA A 234 -6.36 10.04 -22.61
CA ALA A 234 -5.15 10.64 -23.20
C ALA A 234 -5.38 11.13 -24.63
#